data_d5aff8de79209c609e8feb6666675e01
#
_entry.id   d5aff8de79209c609e8feb6666675e01
#
_cell.length_a   1.000
_cell.length_b   1.000
_cell.length_c   1.000
_cell.angle_alpha   90.00
_cell.angle_beta   90.00
_cell.angle_gamma   90.00
#
_symmetry.space_group_name_H-M   'P 1'
#
loop_
_entity.id
_entity.type
_entity.pdbx_description
1 polymer ?
#
loop_
_entity_poly.entity_id
_entity_poly.type
_entity_poly.pdbx_seq_one_letter_code
_entity_poly.pdbx_strand_id
1 'polypeptide(L)'
;ISFNATINYALTNRKGVGTTADSGRFNMLAQILSARPTGGNKLTDEELLHSAIDPEMLETGESLAQVNPVMQTQSVTNNKRGEMWSGNASVSWQIIKGLTFKSAGTYNTTNSRTDIFYKNGSKEAYRNGEQPYGRTTMQRDARWTNYNTLTWKQKVKKHNYDVLLGHEVSYRSTEYLLGEAMGFPFDQMGNDNMGLGATPSKVESTFYDKTLLSFYARTNYNYDNRYLFT
;
A
#
# COMPACT_ATOMS: atom_id res chain seq x y z
N ILE A 1 -1.71 7.02 -38.90
CA ILE A 1 -1.06 6.56 -37.68
C ILE A 1 -1.33 7.59 -36.59
N SER A 2 -1.74 7.13 -35.42
CA SER A 2 -1.88 7.97 -34.23
C SER A 2 -1.05 7.37 -33.08
N PHE A 3 -0.47 8.26 -32.26
CA PHE A 3 0.30 7.93 -31.07
C PHE A 3 -0.28 8.67 -29.89
N ASN A 4 -0.44 7.96 -28.76
CA ASN A 4 -0.85 8.55 -27.50
C ASN A 4 0.08 8.05 -26.40
N ALA A 5 0.52 8.93 -25.51
CA ALA A 5 1.29 8.61 -24.34
C ALA A 5 0.83 9.45 -23.15
N THR A 6 0.81 8.84 -21.97
CA THR A 6 0.48 9.49 -20.70
C THR A 6 1.41 8.96 -19.62
N ILE A 7 1.95 9.84 -18.81
CA ILE A 7 2.77 9.52 -17.65
C ILE A 7 2.19 10.25 -16.45
N ASN A 8 1.98 9.53 -15.38
CA ASN A 8 1.53 10.09 -14.10
C ASN A 8 2.52 9.69 -13.00
N TYR A 9 2.76 10.62 -12.11
CA TYR A 9 3.56 10.42 -10.91
C TYR A 9 2.79 10.92 -9.70
N ALA A 10 2.81 10.15 -8.62
CA ALA A 10 2.25 10.57 -7.35
C ALA A 10 3.21 10.21 -6.21
N LEU A 11 3.43 11.19 -5.33
CA LEU A 11 4.17 11.03 -4.10
C LEU A 11 3.23 11.22 -2.92
N THR A 12 3.20 10.24 -2.02
CA THR A 12 2.40 10.29 -0.80
C THR A 12 3.34 10.21 0.39
N ASN A 13 3.25 11.21 1.28
CA ASN A 13 3.94 11.20 2.57
C ASN A 13 2.89 11.27 3.67
N ARG A 14 2.86 10.28 4.53
CA ARG A 14 1.99 10.23 5.69
C ARG A 14 2.83 10.11 6.94
N LYS A 15 2.57 10.98 7.92
CA LYS A 15 3.26 10.97 9.22
C LYS A 15 2.24 10.91 10.34
N GLY A 16 2.62 10.29 11.43
CA GLY A 16 1.86 10.26 12.68
C GLY A 16 1.14 8.94 12.94
N VAL A 17 0.73 8.77 14.18
CA VAL A 17 0.00 7.61 14.64
C VAL A 17 -1.41 7.65 14.03
N GLY A 18 -1.78 6.61 13.29
CA GLY A 18 -3.11 6.53 12.68
C GLY A 18 -4.22 6.47 13.73
N THR A 19 -5.38 7.01 13.41
CA THR A 19 -6.57 6.92 14.26
C THR A 19 -7.26 5.56 14.18
N THR A 20 -6.96 4.78 13.13
CA THR A 20 -7.48 3.44 12.92
C THR A 20 -6.38 2.43 13.17
N ALA A 21 -6.52 1.59 14.18
CA ALA A 21 -5.70 0.41 14.38
C ALA A 21 -6.40 -0.82 13.82
N ASP A 22 -5.66 -1.89 13.63
CA ASP A 22 -6.13 -3.18 13.11
C ASP A 22 -7.20 -3.85 13.97
N SER A 23 -7.41 -3.37 15.22
CA SER A 23 -8.52 -3.80 16.06
C SER A 23 -9.19 -2.60 16.74
N GLY A 24 -10.52 -2.60 16.79
CA GLY A 24 -11.31 -1.50 17.35
C GLY A 24 -10.97 -1.11 18.79
N ARG A 25 -10.40 -2.04 19.59
CA ARG A 25 -9.98 -1.81 20.98
C ARG A 25 -8.71 -0.97 21.12
N PHE A 26 -7.86 -0.94 20.10
CA PHE A 26 -6.52 -0.34 20.19
C PHE A 26 -6.35 0.88 19.30
N ASN A 27 -7.42 1.41 18.74
CA ASN A 27 -7.32 2.63 17.95
C ASN A 27 -7.10 3.84 18.86
N MET A 28 -6.37 4.83 18.35
CA MET A 28 -6.02 6.03 19.11
C MET A 28 -7.27 6.80 19.58
N LEU A 29 -8.34 6.81 18.77
CA LEU A 29 -9.58 7.49 19.13
C LEU A 29 -10.24 6.83 20.36
N ALA A 30 -10.30 5.49 20.41
CA ALA A 30 -10.82 4.77 21.56
C ALA A 30 -9.95 5.02 22.80
N GLN A 31 -8.63 5.08 22.65
CA GLN A 31 -7.71 5.41 23.76
C GLN A 31 -7.95 6.83 24.29
N ILE A 32 -8.13 7.82 23.42
CA ILE A 32 -8.44 9.20 23.83
C ILE A 32 -9.75 9.25 24.59
N LEU A 33 -10.79 8.57 24.12
CA LEU A 33 -12.13 8.58 24.75
C LEU A 33 -12.17 7.84 26.07
N SER A 34 -11.28 6.88 26.30
CA SER A 34 -11.22 6.09 27.54
C SER A 34 -10.11 6.52 28.50
N ALA A 35 -9.27 7.48 28.11
CA ALA A 35 -8.23 8.01 28.99
C ALA A 35 -8.85 8.76 30.19
N ARG A 36 -8.30 8.51 31.38
CA ARG A 36 -8.71 9.26 32.60
C ARG A 36 -8.17 10.69 32.54
N PRO A 37 -8.96 11.67 32.95
CA PRO A 37 -8.52 13.07 33.01
C PRO A 37 -7.66 13.38 34.22
N THR A 38 -7.64 12.52 35.26
CA THR A 38 -6.98 12.73 36.56
C THR A 38 -6.17 11.52 36.98
N GLY A 39 -5.11 11.72 37.74
CA GLY A 39 -4.19 10.68 38.20
C GLY A 39 -4.76 9.62 39.13
N GLY A 40 -5.85 9.92 39.82
CA GLY A 40 -6.51 9.00 40.76
C GLY A 40 -5.74 8.84 42.08
N ASN A 41 -5.63 7.60 42.60
CA ASN A 41 -5.01 7.35 43.90
C ASN A 41 -3.51 7.00 43.80
N LYS A 42 -3.00 6.66 42.64
CA LYS A 42 -1.62 6.17 42.44
C LYS A 42 -0.68 7.17 41.82
N LEU A 43 -1.21 8.06 41.01
CA LEU A 43 -0.43 9.08 40.31
C LEU A 43 -1.07 10.45 40.55
N THR A 44 -0.22 11.45 40.57
CA THR A 44 -0.68 12.85 40.43
C THR A 44 -1.11 13.10 38.99
N ASP A 45 -1.86 14.17 38.73
CA ASP A 45 -2.28 14.54 37.37
C ASP A 45 -1.09 14.78 36.47
N GLU A 46 0.01 15.35 36.97
CA GLU A 46 1.24 15.57 36.23
C GLU A 46 1.97 14.25 35.90
N GLU A 47 2.07 13.35 36.89
CA GLU A 47 2.67 12.02 36.67
C GLU A 47 1.88 11.21 35.66
N LEU A 48 0.55 11.27 35.66
CA LEU A 48 -0.29 10.61 34.67
C LEU A 48 0.00 11.11 33.26
N LEU A 49 0.23 12.40 33.07
CA LEU A 49 0.58 12.94 31.74
C LEU A 49 1.89 12.40 31.20
N HIS A 50 2.83 12.03 32.05
CA HIS A 50 4.15 11.51 31.70
C HIS A 50 4.27 9.99 31.82
N SER A 51 3.25 9.29 32.31
CA SER A 51 3.23 7.84 32.39
C SER A 51 2.74 7.22 31.09
N ALA A 52 3.46 6.24 30.57
CA ALA A 52 3.06 5.50 29.37
C ALA A 52 1.79 4.65 29.60
N ILE A 53 1.64 4.16 30.83
CA ILE A 53 0.58 3.23 31.23
C ILE A 53 0.00 3.70 32.55
N ASP A 54 -1.31 3.62 32.65
CA ASP A 54 -2.02 3.91 33.89
C ASP A 54 -1.98 2.67 34.81
N PRO A 55 -1.31 2.75 35.98
CA PRO A 55 -1.16 1.63 36.91
C PRO A 55 -2.47 1.17 37.54
N GLU A 56 -3.47 2.06 37.70
CA GLU A 56 -4.78 1.67 38.23
C GLU A 56 -5.57 0.86 37.19
N MET A 57 -5.42 1.19 35.90
CA MET A 57 -6.05 0.46 34.81
C MET A 57 -5.41 -0.91 34.59
N LEU A 58 -4.13 -1.06 34.88
CA LEU A 58 -3.47 -2.37 34.89
C LEU A 58 -4.06 -3.31 35.95
N GLU A 59 -4.36 -2.81 37.12
CA GLU A 59 -4.90 -3.64 38.21
C GLU A 59 -6.34 -4.09 37.97
N THR A 60 -7.14 -3.29 37.25
CA THR A 60 -8.51 -3.69 36.89
C THR A 60 -8.57 -4.77 35.82
N GLY A 61 -7.43 -5.24 35.32
CA GLY A 61 -7.36 -6.25 34.25
C GLY A 61 -7.71 -5.69 32.86
N GLU A 62 -8.05 -4.43 32.78
CA GLU A 62 -8.27 -3.71 31.50
C GLU A 62 -6.96 -3.53 30.74
N SER A 63 -5.89 -4.02 31.25
CA SER A 63 -4.48 -4.12 30.82
C SER A 63 -4.16 -3.35 29.55
N LEU A 64 -3.08 -2.96 29.23
CA LEU A 64 -2.46 -2.44 27.96
C LEU A 64 -3.39 -1.77 26.90
N ALA A 65 -4.72 -1.85 27.05
CA ALA A 65 -5.67 -1.07 26.25
C ALA A 65 -5.74 0.38 26.74
N GLN A 66 -5.46 0.62 28.03
CA GLN A 66 -5.50 1.93 28.66
C GLN A 66 -4.09 2.53 28.68
N VAL A 67 -3.71 3.08 27.58
CA VAL A 67 -2.43 3.75 27.38
C VAL A 67 -2.69 5.25 27.35
N ASN A 68 -1.82 6.02 27.97
CA ASN A 68 -1.87 7.47 27.85
C ASN A 68 -1.72 7.90 26.39
N PRO A 69 -2.76 8.46 25.77
CA PRO A 69 -2.73 8.80 24.34
C PRO A 69 -1.71 9.90 24.01
N VAL A 70 -1.41 10.79 24.95
CA VAL A 70 -0.41 11.85 24.77
C VAL A 70 0.97 11.23 24.68
N MET A 71 1.34 10.37 25.63
CA MET A 71 2.62 9.67 25.63
C MET A 71 2.75 8.77 24.39
N GLN A 72 1.70 8.08 24.01
CA GLN A 72 1.70 7.23 22.83
C GLN A 72 1.97 8.03 21.56
N THR A 73 1.34 9.20 21.38
CA THR A 73 1.57 10.05 20.20
C THR A 73 2.98 10.63 20.15
N GLN A 74 3.58 10.95 21.30
CA GLN A 74 4.95 11.47 21.40
C GLN A 74 6.01 10.39 21.27
N SER A 75 5.68 9.16 21.68
CA SER A 75 6.61 8.03 21.73
C SER A 75 6.59 7.16 20.49
N VAL A 76 5.63 7.35 19.57
CA VAL A 76 5.55 6.58 18.34
C VAL A 76 5.80 7.48 17.13
N THR A 77 6.82 7.14 16.36
CA THR A 77 7.05 7.71 15.03
C THR A 77 6.55 6.72 13.99
N ASN A 78 5.64 7.17 13.13
CA ASN A 78 5.13 6.36 12.01
C ASN A 78 5.17 7.21 10.75
N ASN A 79 6.07 6.87 9.85
CA ASN A 79 6.28 7.56 8.59
C ASN A 79 6.03 6.57 7.45
N LYS A 80 5.10 6.91 6.57
CA LYS A 80 4.85 6.15 5.35
C LYS A 80 5.08 7.03 4.14
N ARG A 81 5.99 6.60 3.28
CA ARG A 81 6.26 7.19 1.97
C ARG A 81 5.82 6.22 0.89
N GLY A 82 5.04 6.71 -0.07
CA GLY A 82 4.61 5.96 -1.24
C GLY A 82 4.91 6.73 -2.51
N GLU A 83 5.54 6.08 -3.49
CA GLU A 83 5.81 6.62 -4.82
C GLU A 83 5.11 5.76 -5.84
N MET A 84 4.29 6.37 -6.68
CA MET A 84 3.59 5.68 -7.75
C MET A 84 3.94 6.30 -9.10
N TRP A 85 4.32 5.45 -10.02
CA TRP A 85 4.52 5.78 -11.43
C TRP A 85 3.53 4.99 -12.27
N SER A 86 2.86 5.66 -13.19
CA SER A 86 1.95 5.05 -14.15
C SER A 86 2.21 5.63 -15.53
N GLY A 87 2.56 4.76 -16.47
CA GLY A 87 2.82 5.11 -17.85
C GLY A 87 1.93 4.30 -18.79
N ASN A 88 1.34 4.97 -19.79
CA ASN A 88 0.60 4.33 -20.86
C ASN A 88 1.10 4.87 -22.19
N ALA A 89 1.33 3.97 -23.16
CA ALA A 89 1.63 4.36 -24.51
C ALA A 89 0.84 3.50 -25.50
N SER A 90 0.36 4.09 -26.59
CA SER A 90 -0.34 3.34 -27.64
C SER A 90 -0.07 3.91 -29.00
N VAL A 91 0.04 3.01 -29.97
CA VAL A 91 0.13 3.29 -31.39
C VAL A 91 -1.06 2.65 -32.07
N SER A 92 -1.77 3.41 -32.90
CA SER A 92 -2.82 2.89 -33.76
C SER A 92 -2.46 3.19 -35.21
N TRP A 93 -2.42 2.15 -36.03
CA TRP A 93 -2.05 2.22 -37.43
C TRP A 93 -3.14 1.61 -38.30
N GLN A 94 -3.76 2.43 -39.12
CA GLN A 94 -4.65 1.97 -40.19
C GLN A 94 -3.80 1.48 -41.34
N ILE A 95 -3.64 0.15 -41.49
CA ILE A 95 -2.79 -0.51 -42.50
C ILE A 95 -3.40 -0.29 -43.89
N ILE A 96 -4.70 -0.55 -43.99
CA ILE A 96 -5.52 -0.28 -45.20
C ILE A 96 -6.91 0.16 -44.70
N LYS A 97 -7.74 0.65 -45.64
CA LYS A 97 -9.12 1.02 -45.30
C LYS A 97 -9.87 -0.17 -44.66
N GLY A 98 -10.34 0.00 -43.46
CA GLY A 98 -11.06 -1.03 -42.68
C GLY A 98 -10.16 -1.96 -41.84
N LEU A 99 -8.84 -1.97 -42.01
CA LEU A 99 -7.91 -2.81 -41.24
C LEU A 99 -7.03 -1.90 -40.35
N THR A 100 -7.20 -2.02 -39.05
CA THR A 100 -6.46 -1.24 -38.04
C THR A 100 -5.71 -2.16 -37.11
N PHE A 101 -4.42 -1.93 -36.96
CA PHE A 101 -3.60 -2.53 -35.92
C PHE A 101 -3.42 -1.52 -34.78
N LYS A 102 -3.59 -1.96 -33.55
CA LYS A 102 -3.30 -1.16 -32.35
C LYS A 102 -2.40 -1.97 -31.42
N SER A 103 -1.30 -1.35 -31.03
CA SER A 103 -0.43 -1.85 -29.95
C SER A 103 -0.48 -0.84 -28.81
N ALA A 104 -0.64 -1.33 -27.59
CA ALA A 104 -0.62 -0.48 -26.41
C ALA A 104 0.11 -1.17 -25.26
N GLY A 105 0.82 -0.38 -24.47
CA GLY A 105 1.53 -0.81 -23.29
C GLY A 105 1.21 0.04 -22.10
N THR A 106 1.16 -0.58 -20.92
CA THR A 106 1.05 0.10 -19.64
C THR A 106 2.17 -0.36 -18.72
N TYR A 107 2.70 0.54 -17.95
CA TYR A 107 3.63 0.25 -16.86
C TYR A 107 3.17 0.98 -15.61
N ASN A 108 2.99 0.25 -14.52
CA ASN A 108 2.62 0.80 -13.23
C ASN A 108 3.58 0.23 -12.19
N THR A 109 4.11 1.10 -11.34
CA THR A 109 4.89 0.66 -10.18
C THR A 109 4.51 1.50 -8.97
N THR A 110 4.43 0.83 -7.83
CA THR A 110 4.22 1.46 -6.53
C THR A 110 5.33 0.99 -5.61
N ASN A 111 6.11 1.93 -5.10
CA ASN A 111 7.11 1.70 -4.07
C ASN A 111 6.61 2.31 -2.78
N SER A 112 6.56 1.56 -1.72
CA SER A 112 6.19 2.07 -0.41
C SER A 112 7.23 1.69 0.64
N ARG A 113 7.54 2.64 1.50
CA ARG A 113 8.35 2.43 2.69
C ARG A 113 7.56 2.92 3.89
N THR A 114 7.49 2.08 4.92
CA THR A 114 6.88 2.41 6.20
C THR A 114 7.91 2.20 7.29
N ASP A 115 8.21 3.26 8.03
CA ASP A 115 9.12 3.26 9.15
C ASP A 115 8.32 3.55 10.41
N ILE A 116 8.31 2.61 11.34
CA ILE A 116 7.66 2.76 12.64
C ILE A 116 8.73 2.60 13.71
N PHE A 117 8.80 3.56 14.62
CA PHE A 117 9.69 3.50 15.76
C PHE A 117 8.92 3.78 17.04
N TYR A 118 9.04 2.88 17.98
CA TYR A 118 8.44 2.94 19.30
C TYR A 118 9.52 3.27 20.29
N LYS A 119 9.51 4.51 20.80
CA LYS A 119 10.43 4.98 21.83
C LYS A 119 10.05 4.41 23.20
N ASN A 120 10.93 4.58 24.15
CA ASN A 120 10.58 4.43 25.58
C ASN A 120 9.34 5.28 25.89
N GLY A 121 8.44 4.77 26.70
CA GLY A 121 7.15 5.40 26.97
C GLY A 121 6.04 5.07 26.00
N SER A 122 6.29 4.22 24.97
CA SER A 122 5.24 3.63 24.17
C SER A 122 4.74 2.31 24.79
N LYS A 123 3.51 1.95 24.46
CA LYS A 123 2.94 0.67 24.87
C LYS A 123 3.76 -0.52 24.33
N GLU A 124 4.24 -0.40 23.12
CA GLU A 124 5.02 -1.43 22.45
C GLU A 124 6.38 -1.63 23.14
N ALA A 125 7.05 -0.55 23.51
CA ALA A 125 8.30 -0.61 24.28
C ALA A 125 8.06 -1.28 25.65
N TYR A 126 7.01 -0.89 26.35
CA TYR A 126 6.66 -1.50 27.65
C TYR A 126 6.44 -3.02 27.53
N ARG A 127 5.73 -3.48 26.49
CA ARG A 127 5.51 -4.91 26.23
C ARG A 127 6.80 -5.68 25.92
N ASN A 128 7.80 -4.99 25.38
CA ASN A 128 9.10 -5.55 25.01
C ASN A 128 10.17 -5.36 26.10
N GLY A 129 9.77 -5.25 27.37
CA GLY A 129 10.69 -5.06 28.49
C GLY A 129 11.30 -3.69 28.55
N GLU A 130 10.51 -2.65 28.24
CA GLU A 130 10.89 -1.23 28.22
C GLU A 130 12.02 -0.91 27.24
N GLN A 131 12.09 -1.67 26.14
CA GLN A 131 13.09 -1.46 25.11
C GLN A 131 12.52 -0.78 23.87
N PRO A 132 13.20 0.23 23.32
CA PRO A 132 12.79 0.81 22.04
C PRO A 132 12.77 -0.24 20.94
N TYR A 133 11.79 -0.12 20.06
CA TYR A 133 11.53 -1.08 19.00
C TYR A 133 11.35 -0.36 17.67
N GLY A 134 12.07 -0.81 16.65
CA GLY A 134 12.00 -0.28 15.30
C GLY A 134 11.53 -1.31 14.28
N ARG A 135 10.71 -0.87 13.35
CA ARG A 135 10.21 -1.67 12.23
C ARG A 135 10.27 -0.89 10.94
N THR A 136 10.95 -1.44 9.94
CA THR A 136 10.97 -0.90 8.58
C THR A 136 10.37 -1.93 7.63
N THR A 137 9.40 -1.48 6.83
CA THR A 137 8.78 -2.30 5.79
C THR A 137 8.98 -1.62 4.45
N MET A 138 9.46 -2.36 3.46
CA MET A 138 9.56 -1.93 2.07
C MET A 138 8.72 -2.87 1.21
N GLN A 139 7.91 -2.29 0.33
CA GLN A 139 7.12 -3.05 -0.63
C GLN A 139 7.21 -2.38 -1.98
N ARG A 140 7.45 -3.19 -3.00
CA ARG A 140 7.41 -2.79 -4.40
C ARG A 140 6.45 -3.67 -5.15
N ASP A 141 5.45 -3.06 -5.78
CA ASP A 141 4.58 -3.67 -6.75
C ASP A 141 4.90 -3.10 -8.13
N ALA A 142 5.18 -3.95 -9.10
CA ALA A 142 5.39 -3.54 -10.48
C ALA A 142 4.53 -4.38 -11.41
N ARG A 143 3.88 -3.72 -12.35
CA ARG A 143 3.06 -4.38 -13.37
C ARG A 143 3.28 -3.73 -14.71
N TRP A 144 3.52 -4.54 -15.73
CA TRP A 144 3.44 -4.11 -17.11
C TRP A 144 2.46 -4.97 -17.88
N THR A 145 1.81 -4.39 -18.86
CA THR A 145 0.89 -5.06 -19.75
C THR A 145 1.13 -4.56 -21.16
N ASN A 146 1.19 -5.46 -22.11
CA ASN A 146 1.17 -5.14 -23.53
C ASN A 146 -0.02 -5.86 -24.17
N TYR A 147 -0.79 -5.14 -24.94
CA TYR A 147 -1.87 -5.71 -25.73
C TYR A 147 -1.82 -5.21 -27.16
N ASN A 148 -2.07 -6.15 -28.06
CA ASN A 148 -2.07 -5.93 -29.48
C ASN A 148 -3.42 -6.36 -30.05
N THR A 149 -4.02 -5.53 -30.88
CA THR A 149 -5.30 -5.84 -31.51
C THR A 149 -5.24 -5.57 -32.99
N LEU A 150 -5.80 -6.49 -33.77
CA LEU A 150 -6.05 -6.33 -35.19
C LEU A 150 -7.56 -6.28 -35.39
N THR A 151 -8.06 -5.15 -35.88
CA THR A 151 -9.48 -4.93 -36.11
C THR A 151 -9.73 -4.78 -37.61
N TRP A 152 -10.61 -5.61 -38.14
CA TRP A 152 -11.05 -5.54 -39.53
C TRP A 152 -12.53 -5.19 -39.59
N LYS A 153 -12.84 -4.07 -40.25
CA LYS A 153 -14.20 -3.56 -40.46
C LYS A 153 -14.49 -3.46 -41.94
N GLN A 154 -15.53 -4.13 -42.40
CA GLN A 154 -15.93 -4.11 -43.80
C GLN A 154 -17.43 -3.92 -43.92
N LYS A 155 -17.82 -3.04 -44.83
CA LYS A 155 -19.21 -2.84 -45.22
C LYS A 155 -19.39 -3.16 -46.67
N VAL A 156 -20.23 -4.14 -46.99
CA VAL A 156 -20.57 -4.54 -48.37
C VAL A 156 -22.12 -4.50 -48.48
N LYS A 157 -22.62 -3.51 -49.20
CA LYS A 157 -24.10 -3.29 -49.33
C LYS A 157 -24.77 -3.21 -47.95
N LYS A 158 -25.61 -4.20 -47.59
CA LYS A 158 -26.34 -4.32 -46.33
C LYS A 158 -25.59 -5.11 -45.25
N HIS A 159 -24.39 -5.66 -45.59
CA HIS A 159 -23.62 -6.48 -44.67
C HIS A 159 -22.51 -5.65 -44.04
N ASN A 160 -22.45 -5.64 -42.71
CA ASN A 160 -21.39 -5.01 -41.96
C ASN A 160 -20.66 -6.09 -41.12
N TYR A 161 -19.37 -6.18 -41.25
CA TYR A 161 -18.50 -7.10 -40.55
C TYR A 161 -17.55 -6.29 -39.65
N ASP A 162 -17.36 -6.76 -38.43
CA ASP A 162 -16.36 -6.23 -37.49
C ASP A 162 -15.71 -7.42 -36.79
N VAL A 163 -14.47 -7.70 -37.17
CA VAL A 163 -13.66 -8.80 -36.61
C VAL A 163 -12.51 -8.20 -35.84
N LEU A 164 -12.32 -8.64 -34.62
CA LEU A 164 -11.21 -8.25 -33.76
C LEU A 164 -10.47 -9.50 -33.33
N LEU A 165 -9.16 -9.49 -33.50
CA LEU A 165 -8.21 -10.45 -32.95
C LEU A 165 -7.33 -9.71 -31.95
N GLY A 166 -7.13 -10.29 -30.79
CA GLY A 166 -6.34 -9.67 -29.73
C GLY A 166 -5.39 -10.65 -29.06
N HIS A 167 -4.30 -10.09 -28.61
CA HIS A 167 -3.27 -10.75 -27.83
C HIS A 167 -2.88 -9.82 -26.69
N GLU A 168 -2.79 -10.38 -25.48
CA GLU A 168 -2.38 -9.65 -24.28
C GLU A 168 -1.33 -10.47 -23.53
N VAL A 169 -0.29 -9.79 -23.08
CA VAL A 169 0.65 -10.31 -22.09
C VAL A 169 0.76 -9.32 -20.94
N SER A 170 0.66 -9.80 -19.73
CA SER A 170 0.90 -9.01 -18.54
C SER A 170 1.82 -9.74 -17.58
N TYR A 171 2.67 -8.96 -16.93
CA TYR A 171 3.57 -9.42 -15.88
C TYR A 171 3.37 -8.55 -14.66
N ARG A 172 3.29 -9.17 -13.50
CA ARG A 172 3.26 -8.49 -12.19
C ARG A 172 4.29 -9.13 -11.28
N SER A 173 5.05 -8.30 -10.57
CA SER A 173 5.91 -8.73 -9.47
C SER A 173 5.58 -7.95 -8.20
N THR A 174 5.71 -8.62 -7.07
CA THR A 174 5.60 -8.03 -5.74
C THR A 174 6.82 -8.44 -4.93
N GLU A 175 7.52 -7.44 -4.42
CA GLU A 175 8.67 -7.58 -3.52
C GLU A 175 8.28 -7.00 -2.16
N TYR A 176 8.61 -7.71 -1.10
CA TYR A 176 8.36 -7.30 0.27
C TYR A 176 9.61 -7.57 1.11
N LEU A 177 9.98 -6.59 1.92
CA LEU A 177 11.07 -6.70 2.89
C LEU A 177 10.62 -6.07 4.21
N LEU A 178 10.79 -6.80 5.29
CA LEU A 178 10.56 -6.37 6.66
C LEU A 178 11.83 -6.56 7.47
N GLY A 179 12.21 -5.54 8.21
CA GLY A 179 13.22 -5.61 9.25
C GLY A 179 12.67 -5.07 10.55
N GLU A 180 12.91 -5.80 11.65
CA GLU A 180 12.54 -5.41 13.00
C GLU A 180 13.73 -5.61 13.95
N ALA A 181 13.93 -4.66 14.85
CA ALA A 181 14.95 -4.74 15.89
C ALA A 181 14.48 -4.06 17.18
N MET A 182 15.01 -4.49 18.30
CA MET A 182 14.75 -3.93 19.64
C MET A 182 16.05 -3.60 20.34
N GLY A 183 15.96 -2.85 21.46
CA GLY A 183 17.10 -2.52 22.29
C GLY A 183 18.01 -1.49 21.65
N PHE A 184 17.43 -0.45 21.08
CA PHE A 184 18.20 0.69 20.55
C PHE A 184 18.80 1.50 21.69
N PRO A 185 20.07 1.94 21.58
CA PRO A 185 20.74 2.70 22.64
C PRO A 185 20.17 4.11 22.80
N PHE A 186 19.55 4.68 21.75
CA PHE A 186 19.01 6.03 21.74
C PHE A 186 17.68 6.10 20.98
N ASP A 187 16.69 6.72 21.60
CA ASP A 187 15.35 6.93 21.01
C ASP A 187 15.35 7.89 19.81
N GLN A 188 16.32 8.81 19.76
CA GLN A 188 16.40 9.86 18.72
C GLN A 188 16.79 9.32 17.34
N MET A 189 17.44 8.18 17.28
CA MET A 189 17.92 7.59 16.02
C MET A 189 16.79 7.06 15.15
N GLY A 190 15.69 6.65 15.76
CA GLY A 190 14.57 6.06 15.02
C GLY A 190 15.01 4.86 14.17
N ASN A 191 14.47 4.75 12.97
CA ASN A 191 14.78 3.66 12.04
C ASN A 191 15.98 3.95 11.11
N ASP A 192 16.73 5.03 11.32
CA ASP A 192 17.82 5.42 10.41
C ASP A 192 18.98 4.43 10.46
N ASN A 193 19.16 3.74 11.59
CA ASN A 193 20.15 2.69 11.71
C ASN A 193 19.62 1.49 12.49
N MET A 194 18.91 0.61 11.79
CA MET A 194 18.35 -0.62 12.36
C MET A 194 19.41 -1.59 12.91
N GLY A 195 20.66 -1.49 12.42
CA GLY A 195 21.76 -2.32 12.86
C GLY A 195 22.26 -2.03 14.29
N LEU A 196 21.83 -0.93 14.91
CA LEU A 196 22.15 -0.59 16.30
C LEU A 196 21.22 -1.25 17.31
N GLY A 197 20.13 -1.87 16.88
CA GLY A 197 19.30 -2.66 17.75
C GLY A 197 20.08 -3.86 18.29
N ALA A 198 20.15 -3.98 19.62
CA ALA A 198 20.90 -5.05 20.28
C ALA A 198 20.35 -6.46 19.95
N THR A 199 19.06 -6.53 19.62
CA THR A 199 18.39 -7.80 19.33
C THR A 199 17.59 -7.65 18.03
N PRO A 200 18.04 -8.29 16.92
CA PRO A 200 17.20 -8.46 15.74
C PRO A 200 15.96 -9.27 16.10
N SER A 201 14.78 -8.72 15.82
CA SER A 201 13.51 -9.36 16.18
C SER A 201 12.96 -10.18 15.03
N LYS A 202 12.98 -9.62 13.82
CA LYS A 202 12.45 -10.28 12.64
C LYS A 202 13.09 -9.75 11.36
N VAL A 203 13.42 -10.64 10.46
CA VAL A 203 13.74 -10.32 9.07
C VAL A 203 12.87 -11.21 8.19
N GLU A 204 12.14 -10.61 7.27
CA GLU A 204 11.26 -11.32 6.35
C GLU A 204 11.40 -10.72 4.96
N SER A 205 11.53 -11.57 3.96
CA SER A 205 11.49 -11.15 2.56
C SER A 205 10.60 -12.10 1.78
N THR A 206 9.85 -11.52 0.85
CA THR A 206 8.99 -12.29 -0.04
C THR A 206 9.09 -11.70 -1.44
N PHE A 207 9.22 -12.56 -2.41
CA PHE A 207 9.12 -12.24 -3.82
C PHE A 207 8.15 -13.20 -4.47
N TYR A 208 7.20 -12.67 -5.22
CA TYR A 208 6.39 -13.49 -6.13
C TYR A 208 6.13 -12.72 -7.42
N ASP A 209 5.94 -13.47 -8.49
CA ASP A 209 5.57 -12.92 -9.78
C ASP A 209 4.46 -13.74 -10.44
N LYS A 210 3.82 -13.11 -11.41
CA LYS A 210 2.76 -13.72 -12.20
C LYS A 210 2.80 -13.19 -13.61
N THR A 211 2.82 -14.11 -14.58
CA THR A 211 2.65 -13.82 -15.99
C THR A 211 1.29 -14.32 -16.48
N LEU A 212 0.60 -13.51 -17.24
CA LEU A 212 -0.63 -13.87 -17.94
C LEU A 212 -0.44 -13.63 -19.43
N LEU A 213 -0.77 -14.64 -20.22
CA LEU A 213 -0.83 -14.58 -21.68
C LEU A 213 -2.25 -14.92 -22.12
N SER A 214 -2.84 -14.08 -22.94
CA SER A 214 -4.22 -14.26 -23.41
C SER A 214 -4.33 -13.98 -24.90
N PHE A 215 -5.15 -14.77 -25.58
CA PHE A 215 -5.58 -14.55 -26.95
C PHE A 215 -7.10 -14.49 -26.96
N TYR A 216 -7.66 -13.58 -27.73
CA TYR A 216 -9.10 -13.43 -27.84
C TYR A 216 -9.50 -13.00 -29.23
N ALA A 217 -10.72 -13.40 -29.62
CA ALA A 217 -11.33 -13.03 -30.88
C ALA A 217 -12.78 -12.62 -30.65
N ARG A 218 -13.24 -11.63 -31.40
CA ARG A 218 -14.63 -11.21 -31.42
C ARG A 218 -15.06 -10.95 -32.84
N THR A 219 -16.23 -11.44 -33.23
CA THR A 219 -16.83 -11.20 -34.54
C THR A 219 -18.23 -10.62 -34.32
N ASN A 220 -18.48 -9.46 -34.91
CA ASN A 220 -19.80 -8.87 -34.97
C ASN A 220 -20.24 -8.84 -36.44
N TYR A 221 -21.47 -9.28 -36.68
CA TYR A 221 -22.08 -9.21 -37.97
C TYR A 221 -23.41 -8.50 -37.87
N ASN A 222 -23.68 -7.58 -38.78
CA ASN A 222 -24.92 -6.80 -38.83
C ASN A 222 -25.45 -6.77 -40.27
N TYR A 223 -26.69 -7.22 -40.44
CA TYR A 223 -27.38 -7.17 -41.70
C TYR A 223 -28.48 -6.10 -41.67
N ASP A 224 -28.35 -5.12 -42.56
CA ASP A 224 -29.32 -4.02 -42.78
C ASP A 224 -29.74 -3.27 -41.51
N ASN A 225 -28.90 -3.25 -40.49
CA ASN A 225 -29.18 -2.73 -39.14
C ASN A 225 -30.39 -3.35 -38.43
N ARG A 226 -30.81 -4.55 -38.88
CA ARG A 226 -31.96 -5.28 -38.33
C ARG A 226 -31.56 -6.55 -37.58
N TYR A 227 -30.54 -7.24 -38.06
CA TYR A 227 -30.07 -8.49 -37.45
C TYR A 227 -28.62 -8.33 -37.04
N LEU A 228 -28.40 -8.48 -35.73
CA LEU A 228 -27.09 -8.33 -35.07
C LEU A 228 -26.68 -9.68 -34.46
N PHE A 229 -25.48 -10.14 -34.76
CA PHE A 229 -24.88 -11.34 -34.19
C PHE A 229 -23.49 -10.97 -33.65
N THR A 230 -23.20 -11.43 -32.43
CA THR A 230 -21.89 -11.24 -31.77
C THR A 230 -21.33 -12.59 -31.37
#